data_a3821209593a6a3b43eb1a1fcc393819
#
_entry.id   a3821209593a6a3b43eb1a1fcc393819
#
_cell.length_a   1.000
_cell.length_b   1.000
_cell.length_c   1.000
_cell.angle_alpha   90.00
_cell.angle_beta   90.00
_cell.angle_gamma   90.00
#
_symmetry.space_group_name_H-M   'P 1'
#
loop_
_entity.id
_entity.type
_entity.pdbx_description
1 polymer ?
#
loop_
_entity_poly.entity_id
_entity_poly.type
_entity_poly.pdbx_seq_one_letter_code
_entity_poly.pdbx_strand_id
1 'polypeptide(L)'
;MDISQLIKGRRKKLSTPKQKKIIELFRNLFTSGFHLAEIVDFLRRSALLEEVYVAEMRSGLAAGQSFSQIMKRLGFSDNVVTQLSLSELHGNLNLSLGKIENYLENLSKVRKKLIEVGTYPLMLLGFLVLIMLGLRNYLLPQLDSQNMATQFIHYLPQIFLGGVLVNCLLICSGWLYYHKSSKMRFFSRLAKFPFVGTLVRAYLTA
;
A
#
# COMPACT_ATOMS: atom_id res chain seq x y z
N MET A 1 12.65 3.68 -35.69
CA MET A 1 12.77 2.93 -34.43
C MET A 1 12.06 3.76 -33.40
N ASP A 2 10.84 3.33 -33.04
CA ASP A 2 9.81 4.17 -32.39
C ASP A 2 10.08 4.32 -30.88
N ILE A 3 10.33 5.55 -30.43
CA ILE A 3 10.64 5.91 -29.04
C ILE A 3 9.47 5.54 -28.10
N SER A 4 8.27 5.33 -28.64
CA SER A 4 7.08 4.89 -27.90
C SER A 4 7.21 3.48 -27.29
N GLN A 5 8.10 2.63 -27.82
CA GLN A 5 8.34 1.27 -27.32
C GLN A 5 9.25 1.24 -26.09
N LEU A 6 10.08 2.25 -25.87
CA LEU A 6 11.02 2.33 -24.74
C LEU A 6 10.36 2.84 -23.44
N ILE A 7 9.19 3.50 -23.53
CA ILE A 7 8.44 4.01 -22.37
C ILE A 7 7.50 2.95 -21.77
N LYS A 8 7.50 1.73 -22.28
CA LYS A 8 6.79 0.56 -21.72
C LYS A 8 7.44 0.02 -20.44
N GLY A 9 8.31 0.83 -19.79
CA GLY A 9 8.83 0.61 -18.45
C GLY A 9 7.69 0.57 -17.43
N ARG A 10 7.52 -0.57 -16.79
CA ARG A 10 6.81 -0.90 -15.55
C ARG A 10 6.01 0.29 -14.98
N ARG A 11 4.80 0.52 -15.53
CA ARG A 11 3.94 1.63 -15.11
C ARG A 11 3.68 1.52 -13.63
N LYS A 12 4.05 2.58 -12.90
CA LYS A 12 3.90 2.68 -11.45
C LYS A 12 2.42 2.54 -11.12
N LYS A 13 2.06 1.59 -10.26
CA LYS A 13 0.68 1.43 -9.79
C LYS A 13 0.14 2.77 -9.32
N LEU A 14 -1.06 3.12 -9.76
CA LEU A 14 -1.71 4.36 -9.36
C LEU A 14 -1.95 4.35 -7.84
N SER A 15 -1.64 5.45 -7.15
CA SER A 15 -1.87 5.53 -5.70
C SER A 15 -3.36 5.44 -5.37
N THR A 16 -3.71 4.84 -4.24
CA THR A 16 -5.10 4.65 -3.81
C THR A 16 -5.94 5.94 -3.85
N PRO A 17 -5.45 7.11 -3.38
CA PRO A 17 -6.21 8.35 -3.45
C PRO A 17 -6.47 8.82 -4.89
N LYS A 18 -5.51 8.62 -5.81
CA LYS A 18 -5.72 8.93 -7.24
C LYS A 18 -6.75 7.97 -7.87
N GLN A 19 -6.69 6.67 -7.53
CA GLN A 19 -7.69 5.70 -7.99
C GLN A 19 -9.08 6.11 -7.50
N LYS A 20 -9.23 6.48 -6.21
CA LYS A 20 -10.51 6.93 -5.64
C LYS A 20 -11.07 8.12 -6.43
N LYS A 21 -10.27 9.16 -6.63
CA LYS A 21 -10.71 10.37 -7.35
C LYS A 21 -11.20 10.08 -8.76
N ILE A 22 -10.52 9.19 -9.49
CA ILE A 22 -10.93 8.80 -10.84
C ILE A 22 -12.25 8.03 -10.79
N ILE A 23 -12.38 7.04 -9.91
CA ILE A 23 -13.63 6.26 -9.76
C ILE A 23 -14.81 7.15 -9.37
N GLU A 24 -14.61 8.08 -8.44
CA GLU A 24 -15.63 9.06 -8.03
C GLU A 24 -16.10 9.93 -9.20
N LEU A 25 -15.18 10.44 -10.02
CA LEU A 25 -15.50 11.20 -11.22
C LEU A 25 -16.31 10.36 -12.22
N PHE A 26 -15.87 9.14 -12.50
CA PHE A 26 -16.60 8.23 -13.39
C PHE A 26 -18.00 7.89 -12.87
N ARG A 27 -18.11 7.58 -11.57
CA ARG A 27 -19.40 7.30 -10.94
C ARG A 27 -20.37 8.46 -11.10
N ASN A 28 -19.93 9.67 -10.76
CA ASN A 28 -20.77 10.86 -10.82
C ASN A 28 -21.26 11.13 -12.26
N LEU A 29 -20.38 11.01 -13.25
CA LEU A 29 -20.72 11.23 -14.64
C LEU A 29 -21.61 10.12 -15.22
N PHE A 30 -21.35 8.85 -14.88
CA PHE A 30 -22.26 7.74 -15.25
C PHE A 30 -23.63 7.88 -14.61
N THR A 31 -23.71 8.32 -13.34
CA THR A 31 -24.98 8.58 -12.66
C THR A 31 -25.76 9.72 -13.32
N SER A 32 -25.05 10.68 -13.90
CA SER A 32 -25.65 11.78 -14.67
C SER A 32 -26.05 11.37 -16.09
N GLY A 33 -25.88 10.09 -16.47
CA GLY A 33 -26.30 9.54 -17.78
C GLY A 33 -25.28 9.65 -18.89
N PHE A 34 -24.06 10.11 -18.62
CA PHE A 34 -23.00 10.18 -19.64
C PHE A 34 -22.47 8.79 -20.02
N HIS A 35 -22.22 8.55 -21.28
CA HIS A 35 -21.53 7.36 -21.75
C HIS A 35 -19.99 7.47 -21.63
N LEU A 36 -19.29 6.35 -21.64
CA LEU A 36 -17.85 6.30 -21.41
C LEU A 36 -17.05 7.23 -22.34
N ALA A 37 -17.42 7.29 -23.62
CA ALA A 37 -16.75 8.16 -24.59
C ALA A 37 -16.95 9.66 -24.27
N GLU A 38 -18.16 10.03 -23.88
CA GLU A 38 -18.53 11.39 -23.48
C GLU A 38 -17.81 11.82 -22.21
N ILE A 39 -17.69 10.88 -21.24
CA ILE A 39 -16.94 11.11 -20.00
C ILE A 39 -15.48 11.41 -20.31
N VAL A 40 -14.85 10.63 -21.16
CA VAL A 40 -13.43 10.85 -21.51
C VAL A 40 -13.24 12.16 -22.28
N ASP A 41 -14.17 12.55 -23.14
CA ASP A 41 -14.12 13.83 -23.83
C ASP A 41 -14.37 15.02 -22.87
N PHE A 42 -15.30 14.87 -21.94
CA PHE A 42 -15.52 15.84 -20.86
C PHE A 42 -14.26 16.01 -19.99
N LEU A 43 -13.62 14.92 -19.57
CA LEU A 43 -12.38 14.97 -18.78
C LEU A 43 -11.25 15.67 -19.52
N ARG A 44 -11.19 15.53 -20.84
CA ARG A 44 -10.22 16.25 -21.67
C ARG A 44 -10.47 17.77 -21.65
N ARG A 45 -11.74 18.19 -21.81
CA ARG A 45 -12.11 19.63 -21.88
C ARG A 45 -12.03 20.30 -20.53
N SER A 46 -12.34 19.59 -19.46
CA SER A 46 -12.39 20.16 -18.09
C SER A 46 -11.03 20.23 -17.39
N ALA A 47 -10.02 19.57 -17.96
CA ALA A 47 -8.68 19.44 -17.35
C ALA A 47 -8.70 18.94 -15.87
N LEU A 48 -9.76 18.23 -15.46
CA LEU A 48 -9.91 17.68 -14.11
C LEU A 48 -8.96 16.53 -13.83
N LEU A 49 -8.43 15.91 -14.89
CA LEU A 49 -7.50 14.80 -14.81
C LEU A 49 -6.24 15.13 -15.62
N GLU A 50 -5.09 14.62 -15.16
CA GLU A 50 -3.82 14.79 -15.87
C GLU A 50 -3.94 14.27 -17.32
N GLU A 51 -3.44 15.03 -18.28
CA GLU A 51 -3.58 14.74 -19.71
C GLU A 51 -3.07 13.35 -20.10
N VAL A 52 -2.02 12.87 -19.42
CA VAL A 52 -1.46 11.52 -19.63
C VAL A 52 -2.52 10.43 -19.43
N TYR A 53 -3.37 10.54 -18.41
CA TYR A 53 -4.44 9.57 -18.17
C TYR A 53 -5.55 9.68 -19.20
N VAL A 54 -5.92 10.90 -19.56
CA VAL A 54 -6.97 11.16 -20.57
C VAL A 54 -6.55 10.66 -21.95
N ALA A 55 -5.30 10.91 -22.35
CA ALA A 55 -4.73 10.40 -23.58
C ALA A 55 -4.73 8.86 -23.66
N GLU A 56 -4.39 8.20 -22.53
CA GLU A 56 -4.41 6.74 -22.42
C GLU A 56 -5.84 6.19 -22.52
N MET A 57 -6.82 6.85 -21.87
CA MET A 57 -8.24 6.48 -21.98
C MET A 57 -8.73 6.58 -23.41
N ARG A 58 -8.43 7.68 -24.10
CA ARG A 58 -8.79 7.87 -25.52
C ARG A 58 -8.19 6.79 -26.42
N SER A 59 -6.91 6.50 -26.23
CA SER A 59 -6.24 5.45 -27.03
C SER A 59 -6.87 4.07 -26.81
N GLY A 60 -7.28 3.78 -25.55
CA GLY A 60 -7.99 2.55 -25.22
C GLY A 60 -9.37 2.47 -25.87
N LEU A 61 -10.14 3.56 -25.81
CA LEU A 61 -11.45 3.64 -26.47
C LEU A 61 -11.36 3.51 -27.99
N ALA A 62 -10.39 4.20 -28.61
CA ALA A 62 -10.15 4.08 -30.04
C ALA A 62 -9.75 2.66 -30.47
N ALA A 63 -9.12 1.90 -29.58
CA ALA A 63 -8.78 0.50 -29.79
C ALA A 63 -9.93 -0.48 -29.43
N GLY A 64 -11.13 0.00 -29.11
CA GLY A 64 -12.29 -0.82 -28.74
C GLY A 64 -12.13 -1.57 -27.41
N GLN A 65 -11.25 -1.08 -26.52
CA GLN A 65 -11.02 -1.73 -25.22
C GLN A 65 -12.17 -1.46 -24.26
N SER A 66 -12.47 -2.47 -23.41
CA SER A 66 -13.46 -2.33 -22.34
C SER A 66 -12.97 -1.35 -21.25
N PHE A 67 -13.89 -0.82 -20.46
CA PHE A 67 -13.55 0.12 -19.37
C PHE A 67 -12.58 -0.51 -18.38
N SER A 68 -12.78 -1.77 -18.00
CA SER A 68 -11.89 -2.52 -17.11
C SER A 68 -10.48 -2.66 -17.68
N GLN A 69 -10.35 -2.90 -18.99
CA GLN A 69 -9.04 -2.97 -19.67
C GLN A 69 -8.33 -1.61 -19.67
N ILE A 70 -9.06 -0.53 -19.91
CA ILE A 70 -8.53 0.84 -19.83
C ILE A 70 -8.04 1.14 -18.42
N MET A 71 -8.83 0.82 -17.39
CA MET A 71 -8.43 1.02 -15.99
C MET A 71 -7.18 0.19 -15.61
N LYS A 72 -7.05 -1.02 -16.14
CA LYS A 72 -5.83 -1.84 -15.96
C LYS A 72 -4.60 -1.16 -16.57
N ARG A 73 -4.72 -0.58 -17.75
CA ARG A 73 -3.65 0.18 -18.41
C ARG A 73 -3.25 1.42 -17.61
N LEU A 74 -4.19 2.09 -16.98
CA LEU A 74 -3.95 3.24 -16.11
C LEU A 74 -3.25 2.87 -14.79
N GLY A 75 -3.09 1.58 -14.48
CA GLY A 75 -2.39 1.10 -13.29
C GLY A 75 -3.27 0.95 -12.06
N PHE A 76 -4.57 0.74 -12.25
CA PHE A 76 -5.47 0.36 -11.17
C PHE A 76 -5.11 -1.02 -10.59
N SER A 77 -5.50 -1.25 -9.33
CA SER A 77 -5.26 -2.53 -8.68
C SER A 77 -6.08 -3.66 -9.32
N ASP A 78 -5.51 -4.88 -9.31
CA ASP A 78 -6.17 -6.04 -9.91
C ASP A 78 -7.58 -6.28 -9.33
N ASN A 79 -7.79 -6.03 -8.03
CA ASN A 79 -9.10 -6.14 -7.38
C ASN A 79 -10.14 -5.20 -8.00
N VAL A 80 -9.76 -3.94 -8.25
CA VAL A 80 -10.66 -2.95 -8.87
C VAL A 80 -10.96 -3.35 -10.31
N VAL A 81 -9.94 -3.76 -11.05
CA VAL A 81 -10.09 -4.18 -12.46
C VAL A 81 -11.02 -5.40 -12.57
N THR A 82 -10.87 -6.39 -11.69
CA THR A 82 -11.73 -7.57 -11.68
C THR A 82 -13.18 -7.21 -11.36
N GLN A 83 -13.42 -6.34 -10.38
CA GLN A 83 -14.77 -5.87 -10.05
C GLN A 83 -15.41 -5.11 -11.21
N LEU A 84 -14.64 -4.25 -11.89
CA LEU A 84 -15.10 -3.54 -13.08
C LEU A 84 -15.43 -4.50 -14.24
N SER A 85 -14.58 -5.48 -14.50
CA SER A 85 -14.81 -6.48 -15.55
C SER A 85 -16.09 -7.28 -15.29
N LEU A 86 -16.32 -7.71 -14.05
CA LEU A 86 -17.56 -8.40 -13.68
C LEU A 86 -18.78 -7.50 -13.84
N SER A 87 -18.68 -6.23 -13.49
CA SER A 87 -19.80 -5.28 -13.60
C SER A 87 -20.14 -4.91 -15.05
N GLU A 88 -19.14 -4.89 -15.93
CA GLU A 88 -19.36 -4.72 -17.37
C GLU A 88 -20.16 -5.89 -17.94
N LEU A 89 -19.82 -7.13 -17.57
CA LEU A 89 -20.52 -8.33 -18.00
C LEU A 89 -21.98 -8.38 -17.52
N HIS A 90 -22.25 -7.86 -16.32
CA HIS A 90 -23.59 -7.86 -15.73
C HIS A 90 -24.40 -6.57 -16.01
N GLY A 91 -23.84 -5.61 -16.72
CA GLY A 91 -24.52 -4.34 -17.04
C GLY A 91 -24.75 -3.41 -15.84
N ASN A 92 -24.13 -3.68 -14.70
CA ASN A 92 -24.41 -2.97 -13.44
C ASN A 92 -23.21 -2.10 -12.97
N LEU A 93 -22.64 -1.36 -13.94
CA LEU A 93 -21.42 -0.60 -13.76
C LEU A 93 -21.55 0.48 -12.65
N ASN A 94 -22.69 1.18 -12.64
CA ASN A 94 -22.91 2.29 -11.72
C ASN A 94 -22.90 1.86 -10.26
N LEU A 95 -23.60 0.76 -9.93
CA LEU A 95 -23.62 0.18 -8.58
C LEU A 95 -22.21 -0.28 -8.17
N SER A 96 -21.48 -0.88 -9.11
CA SER A 96 -20.14 -1.40 -8.85
C SER A 96 -19.12 -0.29 -8.64
N LEU A 97 -19.22 0.82 -9.35
CA LEU A 97 -18.40 2.00 -9.12
C LEU A 97 -18.56 2.56 -7.71
N GLY A 98 -19.80 2.59 -7.19
CA GLY A 98 -20.08 2.99 -5.79
C GLY A 98 -19.43 2.04 -4.76
N LYS A 99 -19.50 0.73 -5.01
CA LYS A 99 -18.83 -0.27 -4.14
C LYS A 99 -17.31 -0.14 -4.18
N ILE A 100 -16.74 0.08 -5.37
CA ILE A 100 -15.30 0.27 -5.55
C ILE A 100 -14.83 1.56 -4.86
N GLU A 101 -15.60 2.64 -4.94
CA GLU A 101 -15.29 3.89 -4.26
C GLU A 101 -15.24 3.70 -2.74
N ASN A 102 -16.26 3.06 -2.16
CA ASN A 102 -16.30 2.74 -0.72
C ASN A 102 -15.12 1.84 -0.32
N TYR A 103 -14.78 0.86 -1.14
CA TYR A 103 -13.61 0.00 -0.92
C TYR A 103 -12.30 0.81 -0.90
N LEU A 104 -12.09 1.70 -1.87
CA LEU A 104 -10.90 2.55 -1.93
C LEU A 104 -10.84 3.56 -0.79
N GLU A 105 -11.99 4.08 -0.36
CA GLU A 105 -12.10 4.94 0.82
C GLU A 105 -11.70 4.21 2.10
N ASN A 106 -12.24 3.01 2.31
CA ASN A 106 -11.90 2.19 3.47
C ASN A 106 -10.41 1.83 3.50
N LEU A 107 -9.82 1.45 2.35
CA LEU A 107 -8.37 1.24 2.25
C LEU A 107 -7.57 2.47 2.67
N SER A 108 -8.01 3.66 2.25
CA SER A 108 -7.35 4.91 2.61
C SER A 108 -7.46 5.22 4.10
N LYS A 109 -8.65 5.00 4.69
CA LYS A 109 -8.91 5.15 6.14
C LYS A 109 -8.06 4.19 6.97
N VAL A 110 -8.04 2.90 6.59
CA VAL A 110 -7.22 1.88 7.26
C VAL A 110 -5.75 2.25 7.22
N ARG A 111 -5.25 2.68 6.06
CA ARG A 111 -3.85 3.09 5.92
C ARG A 111 -3.50 4.29 6.81
N LYS A 112 -4.37 5.31 6.86
CA LYS A 112 -4.16 6.46 7.77
C LYS A 112 -4.13 6.02 9.22
N LYS A 113 -5.08 5.19 9.64
CA LYS A 113 -5.17 4.68 11.01
C LYS A 113 -3.95 3.83 11.40
N LEU A 114 -3.42 3.02 10.48
CA LEU A 114 -2.20 2.24 10.72
C LEU A 114 -0.97 3.13 10.94
N ILE A 115 -0.85 4.23 10.18
CA ILE A 115 0.24 5.19 10.37
C ILE A 115 0.09 5.90 11.72
N GLU A 116 -1.11 6.34 12.07
CA GLU A 116 -1.42 7.04 13.32
C GLU A 116 -1.12 6.16 14.53
N VAL A 117 -1.60 4.91 14.54
CA VAL A 117 -1.33 3.95 15.62
C VAL A 117 0.16 3.57 15.68
N GLY A 118 0.85 3.48 14.52
CA GLY A 118 2.28 3.17 14.46
C GLY A 118 3.19 4.29 14.95
N THR A 119 2.71 5.52 14.97
CA THR A 119 3.51 6.68 15.42
C THR A 119 3.80 6.62 16.92
N TYR A 120 2.85 6.15 17.74
CA TYR A 120 3.02 6.05 19.19
C TYR A 120 4.17 5.12 19.62
N PRO A 121 4.26 3.85 19.15
CA PRO A 121 5.40 2.99 19.48
C PRO A 121 6.73 3.55 19.01
N LEU A 122 6.77 4.23 17.85
CA LEU A 122 7.99 4.86 17.35
C LEU A 122 8.46 6.02 18.23
N MET A 123 7.53 6.86 18.70
CA MET A 123 7.86 7.93 19.67
C MET A 123 8.38 7.38 20.99
N LEU A 124 7.71 6.35 21.53
CA LEU A 124 8.10 5.72 22.79
C LEU A 124 9.49 5.09 22.68
N LEU A 125 9.78 4.42 21.57
CA LEU A 125 11.06 3.81 21.27
C LEU A 125 12.18 4.86 21.11
N GLY A 126 11.87 5.96 20.42
CA GLY A 126 12.78 7.12 20.30
C GLY A 126 13.10 7.74 21.66
N PHE A 127 12.10 7.92 22.53
CA PHE A 127 12.27 8.44 23.87
C PHE A 127 13.11 7.49 24.76
N LEU A 128 12.88 6.18 24.67
CA LEU A 128 13.68 5.19 25.34
C LEU A 128 15.16 5.25 24.95
N VAL A 129 15.45 5.33 23.65
CA VAL A 129 16.82 5.49 23.13
C VAL A 129 17.47 6.78 23.66
N LEU A 130 16.72 7.87 23.70
CA LEU A 130 17.20 9.16 24.22
C LEU A 130 17.56 9.08 25.71
N ILE A 131 16.72 8.43 26.53
CA ILE A 131 17.03 8.17 27.94
C ILE A 131 18.28 7.32 28.08
N MET A 132 18.40 6.23 27.33
CA MET A 132 19.58 5.35 27.36
C MET A 132 20.88 6.09 27.00
N LEU A 133 20.83 6.95 25.98
CA LEU A 133 21.97 7.79 25.60
C LEU A 133 22.30 8.82 26.69
N GLY A 134 21.30 9.42 27.33
CA GLY A 134 21.46 10.32 28.44
C GLY A 134 22.15 9.64 29.65
N LEU A 135 21.66 8.46 30.05
CA LEU A 135 22.28 7.68 31.11
C LEU A 135 23.73 7.32 30.78
N ARG A 136 23.98 6.89 29.55
CA ARG A 136 25.34 6.53 29.11
C ARG A 136 26.30 7.72 29.18
N ASN A 137 25.88 8.90 28.74
CA ASN A 137 26.78 10.05 28.67
C ASN A 137 26.94 10.81 29.96
N TYR A 138 25.92 10.79 30.85
CA TYR A 138 25.92 11.55 32.09
C TYR A 138 26.17 10.70 33.33
N LEU A 139 25.61 9.50 33.46
CA LEU A 139 25.70 8.68 34.65
C LEU A 139 26.92 7.76 34.64
N LEU A 140 27.27 7.16 33.51
CA LEU A 140 28.42 6.23 33.46
C LEU A 140 29.76 6.87 33.86
N PRO A 141 30.10 8.12 33.48
CA PRO A 141 31.36 8.75 33.88
C PRO A 141 31.47 8.98 35.41
N GLN A 142 30.33 8.97 36.10
CA GLN A 142 30.27 9.18 37.55
C GLN A 142 30.33 7.89 38.39
N LEU A 143 30.19 6.72 37.72
CA LEU A 143 30.24 5.42 38.37
C LEU A 143 31.60 4.77 38.14
N ASP A 144 32.14 4.21 39.21
CA ASP A 144 33.44 3.52 39.20
C ASP A 144 33.41 2.36 38.20
N SER A 145 34.41 2.30 37.31
CA SER A 145 34.43 1.43 36.13
C SER A 145 34.64 -0.07 36.41
N GLN A 146 34.76 -0.45 37.69
CA GLN A 146 35.08 -1.84 38.05
C GLN A 146 33.87 -2.75 38.34
N ASN A 147 32.64 -2.22 38.31
CA ASN A 147 31.47 -3.03 38.60
C ASN A 147 30.88 -3.66 37.33
N MET A 148 30.54 -4.96 37.38
CA MET A 148 29.84 -5.69 36.30
C MET A 148 28.58 -4.96 35.80
N ALA A 149 27.86 -4.27 36.72
CA ALA A 149 26.68 -3.47 36.37
C ALA A 149 27.01 -2.31 35.42
N THR A 150 28.18 -1.68 35.58
CA THR A 150 28.61 -0.56 34.74
C THR A 150 28.93 -1.03 33.28
N GLN A 151 29.55 -2.20 33.16
CA GLN A 151 29.79 -2.81 31.85
C GLN A 151 28.47 -3.19 31.13
N PHE A 152 27.50 -3.74 31.87
CA PHE A 152 26.20 -4.11 31.34
C PHE A 152 25.45 -2.88 30.82
N ILE A 153 25.44 -1.77 31.56
CA ILE A 153 24.82 -0.51 31.17
C ILE A 153 25.51 0.09 29.93
N HIS A 154 26.83 -0.12 29.78
CA HIS A 154 27.56 0.37 28.59
C HIS A 154 27.17 -0.34 27.29
N TYR A 155 26.90 -1.65 27.34
CA TYR A 155 26.52 -2.46 26.19
C TYR A 155 25.01 -2.45 25.92
N LEU A 156 24.17 -2.09 26.87
CA LEU A 156 22.72 -2.12 26.78
C LEU A 156 22.19 -1.33 25.55
N PRO A 157 22.64 -0.09 25.25
CA PRO A 157 22.19 0.64 24.06
C PRO A 157 22.59 -0.04 22.75
N GLN A 158 23.76 -0.67 22.72
CA GLN A 158 24.24 -1.38 21.52
C GLN A 158 23.46 -2.66 21.27
N ILE A 159 23.15 -3.43 22.32
CA ILE A 159 22.31 -4.63 22.24
C ILE A 159 20.90 -4.26 21.78
N PHE A 160 20.35 -3.17 22.32
CA PHE A 160 19.01 -2.70 21.97
C PHE A 160 18.96 -2.21 20.50
N LEU A 161 19.91 -1.38 20.06
CA LEU A 161 20.02 -0.93 18.67
C LEU A 161 20.26 -2.11 17.72
N GLY A 162 21.11 -3.06 18.11
CA GLY A 162 21.34 -4.30 17.37
C GLY A 162 20.06 -5.13 17.23
N GLY A 163 19.30 -5.29 18.31
CA GLY A 163 18.02 -6.00 18.30
C GLY A 163 16.97 -5.32 17.40
N VAL A 164 16.88 -4.00 17.44
CA VAL A 164 15.99 -3.22 16.56
C VAL A 164 16.42 -3.35 15.09
N LEU A 165 17.72 -3.28 14.80
CA LEU A 165 18.26 -3.46 13.44
C LEU A 165 17.99 -4.87 12.90
N VAL A 166 18.22 -5.91 13.71
CA VAL A 166 17.92 -7.29 13.32
C VAL A 166 16.42 -7.48 13.06
N ASN A 167 15.55 -6.93 13.92
CA ASN A 167 14.10 -6.98 13.71
C ASN A 167 13.68 -6.26 12.44
N CYS A 168 14.24 -5.08 12.16
CA CYS A 168 13.99 -4.32 10.94
C CYS A 168 14.46 -5.07 9.68
N LEU A 169 15.62 -5.74 9.74
CA LEU A 169 16.14 -6.57 8.66
C LEU A 169 15.27 -7.80 8.41
N LEU A 170 14.75 -8.44 9.47
CA LEU A 170 13.83 -9.58 9.36
C LEU A 170 12.51 -9.15 8.71
N ILE A 171 11.95 -8.01 9.12
CA ILE A 171 10.72 -7.46 8.51
C ILE A 171 10.98 -7.08 7.04
N CYS A 172 12.10 -6.44 6.75
CA CYS A 172 12.46 -6.02 5.39
C CYS A 172 12.74 -7.23 4.48
N SER A 173 13.44 -8.26 4.98
CA SER A 173 13.68 -9.50 4.24
C SER A 173 12.38 -10.28 4.00
N GLY A 174 11.50 -10.35 5.00
CA GLY A 174 10.16 -10.91 4.86
C GLY A 174 9.33 -10.16 3.83
N TRP A 175 9.38 -8.84 3.84
CA TRP A 175 8.68 -7.99 2.87
C TRP A 175 9.24 -8.14 1.45
N LEU A 176 10.58 -8.18 1.27
CA LEU A 176 11.24 -8.43 -0.01
C LEU A 176 10.93 -9.84 -0.54
N TYR A 177 10.93 -10.84 0.35
CA TYR A 177 10.58 -12.20 0.01
C TYR A 177 9.10 -12.33 -0.39
N TYR A 178 8.21 -11.63 0.31
CA TYR A 178 6.78 -11.54 -0.02
C TYR A 178 6.55 -10.84 -1.36
N HIS A 179 7.30 -9.81 -1.65
CA HIS A 179 7.19 -9.05 -2.91
C HIS A 179 7.74 -9.83 -4.12
N LYS A 180 8.74 -10.70 -3.91
CA LYS A 180 9.40 -11.49 -4.96
C LYS A 180 8.77 -12.86 -5.18
N SER A 181 8.13 -13.43 -4.17
CA SER A 181 7.50 -14.76 -4.24
C SER A 181 6.02 -14.66 -4.56
N SER A 182 5.56 -15.45 -5.54
CA SER A 182 4.15 -15.63 -5.88
C SER A 182 3.31 -15.92 -4.63
N LYS A 183 2.26 -15.13 -4.40
CA LYS A 183 1.43 -15.05 -3.19
C LYS A 183 0.99 -16.38 -2.55
N MET A 184 0.98 -17.47 -3.32
CA MET A 184 0.41 -18.75 -2.89
C MET A 184 1.38 -19.65 -2.09
N ARG A 185 2.70 -19.48 -2.24
CA ARG A 185 3.71 -20.32 -1.57
C ARG A 185 4.12 -19.82 -0.18
N PHE A 186 3.81 -18.58 0.15
CA PHE A 186 4.14 -17.99 1.46
C PHE A 186 3.13 -18.40 2.54
N PHE A 187 1.83 -18.42 2.21
CA PHE A 187 0.77 -18.84 3.15
C PHE A 187 0.93 -20.29 3.63
N SER A 188 1.39 -21.19 2.75
CA SER A 188 1.58 -22.59 3.11
C SER A 188 2.80 -22.84 4.02
N ARG A 189 3.77 -21.92 4.06
CA ARG A 189 4.93 -22.03 4.96
C ARG A 189 4.72 -21.33 6.30
N LEU A 190 3.97 -20.23 6.34
CA LEU A 190 3.59 -19.57 7.60
C LEU A 190 2.65 -20.43 8.44
N ALA A 191 1.77 -21.23 7.81
CA ALA A 191 0.89 -22.18 8.48
C ALA A 191 1.64 -23.34 9.19
N LYS A 192 2.94 -23.53 8.90
CA LYS A 192 3.80 -24.52 9.57
C LYS A 192 4.46 -24.02 10.86
N PHE A 193 4.38 -22.71 11.17
CA PHE A 193 4.89 -22.20 12.45
C PHE A 193 3.83 -22.38 13.54
N PRO A 194 4.15 -23.10 14.65
CA PRO A 194 3.14 -23.51 15.66
C PRO A 194 2.46 -22.34 16.37
N PHE A 195 3.09 -21.16 16.46
CA PHE A 195 2.53 -19.97 17.09
C PHE A 195 1.57 -19.15 16.22
N VAL A 196 1.77 -19.14 14.91
CA VAL A 196 0.94 -18.37 13.96
C VAL A 196 -0.26 -19.20 13.47
N GLY A 197 -0.11 -20.53 13.47
CA GLY A 197 -1.17 -21.47 13.05
C GLY A 197 -2.42 -21.40 13.91
N THR A 198 -2.30 -21.12 15.20
CA THR A 198 -3.44 -20.99 16.14
C THR A 198 -4.23 -19.71 15.90
N LEU A 199 -3.56 -18.60 15.63
CA LEU A 199 -4.18 -17.30 15.34
C LEU A 199 -4.90 -17.29 13.98
N VAL A 200 -4.32 -17.92 12.96
CA VAL A 200 -4.92 -18.01 11.62
C VAL A 200 -6.13 -18.95 11.61
N ARG A 201 -6.13 -20.04 12.39
CA ARG A 201 -7.30 -20.90 12.54
C ARG A 201 -8.45 -20.20 13.26
N ALA A 202 -8.17 -19.43 14.30
CA ALA A 202 -9.19 -18.65 15.02
C ALA A 202 -9.86 -17.58 14.13
N TYR A 203 -9.16 -17.07 13.13
CA TYR A 203 -9.69 -16.07 12.21
C TYR A 203 -10.49 -16.65 11.02
N LEU A 204 -10.29 -17.94 10.72
CA LEU A 204 -11.01 -18.64 9.64
C LEU A 204 -12.28 -19.35 10.13
N THR A 205 -12.50 -19.44 11.44
CA THR A 205 -13.67 -20.08 12.06
C THR A 205 -14.65 -19.09 12.70
N ALA A 206 -14.40 -17.78 12.59
CA ALA A 206 -15.31 -16.70 12.95
C ALA A 206 -15.86 -16.01 11.69
#